data_df386d8ede528d95202b1cee61e2285c
#
_entry.id   df386d8ede528d95202b1cee61e2285c
#
_cell.length_a   1.000
_cell.length_b   1.000
_cell.length_c   1.000
_cell.angle_alpha   90.00
_cell.angle_beta   90.00
_cell.angle_gamma   90.00
#
_symmetry.space_group_name_H-M   'P 1'
#
loop_
_entity.id
_entity.type
_entity.pdbx_description
1 polymer ?
#
loop_
_entity_poly.entity_id
_entity_poly.type
_entity_poly.pdbx_seq_one_letter_code
_entity_poly.pdbx_strand_id
1 'polypeptide(L)'
;MTRIRILCGIVVGLASGVLIAQTPLVAPQTDSLVAAVSNSSPWEYGALVQGGVGLEERTDFSFFMVGGHVGKVLTPQLGSGALRGNLEYSVEVFPLWQSYTPKFQRISCTGVAPVSTARPALSEQVCSAPYTVGGTYTGVSVTPIQVRWNFTHGKRFMPWIQAAGGVVWTNHKYPAVGNLDPTDPTQTGPAADTSVWNFTPQGGIGAHYFLKPRRSMDFSINAVHISSASLGDKNPGVNVSLQMSVGYTWWK
;
A
#
# COMPACT_ATOMS: atom_id res chain seq x y z
N MET A 1 -10.33 17.53 25.89
CA MET A 1 -9.66 16.79 24.80
C MET A 1 -10.72 15.90 24.14
N THR A 2 -11.26 16.36 23.01
CA THR A 2 -12.44 15.75 22.36
C THR A 2 -11.94 14.79 21.30
N ARG A 3 -12.09 13.49 21.52
CA ARG A 3 -11.74 12.45 20.55
C ARG A 3 -12.82 12.40 19.47
N ILE A 4 -12.50 12.86 18.27
CA ILE A 4 -13.33 12.67 17.08
C ILE A 4 -13.12 11.23 16.59
N ARG A 5 -14.12 10.38 16.79
CA ARG A 5 -14.16 9.04 16.18
C ARG A 5 -14.71 9.21 14.77
N ILE A 6 -13.85 9.14 13.77
CA ILE A 6 -14.27 9.04 12.37
C ILE A 6 -14.64 7.59 12.12
N LEU A 7 -15.95 7.33 12.03
CA LEU A 7 -16.50 6.05 11.60
C LEU A 7 -16.42 6.02 10.06
N CYS A 8 -15.46 5.28 9.51
CA CYS A 8 -15.47 4.93 8.09
C CYS A 8 -16.50 3.84 7.84
N GLY A 9 -17.74 4.23 7.59
CA GLY A 9 -18.79 3.34 7.09
C GLY A 9 -18.68 3.23 5.56
N ILE A 10 -18.15 2.12 5.06
CA ILE A 10 -18.23 1.78 3.63
C ILE A 10 -19.61 1.22 3.37
N VAL A 11 -20.51 2.02 2.80
CA VAL A 11 -21.81 1.56 2.29
C VAL A 11 -21.57 1.04 0.87
N VAL A 12 -21.49 -0.27 0.73
CA VAL A 12 -21.56 -0.94 -0.58
C VAL A 12 -23.03 -1.09 -0.95
N GLY A 13 -23.56 -0.12 -1.65
CA GLY A 13 -24.88 -0.19 -2.26
C GLY A 13 -24.81 -0.95 -3.60
N LEU A 14 -25.26 -2.20 -3.62
CA LEU A 14 -25.50 -2.95 -4.86
C LEU A 14 -26.77 -2.40 -5.53
N ALA A 15 -26.61 -1.46 -6.47
CA ALA A 15 -27.69 -1.06 -7.37
C ALA A 15 -27.74 -2.02 -8.56
N SER A 16 -28.68 -2.96 -8.55
CA SER A 16 -29.01 -3.82 -9.70
C SER A 16 -29.79 -2.99 -10.73
N GLY A 17 -29.06 -2.31 -11.62
CA GLY A 17 -29.64 -1.63 -12.79
C GLY A 17 -29.40 -2.46 -14.04
N VAL A 18 -30.47 -2.94 -14.68
CA VAL A 18 -30.43 -3.56 -16.01
C VAL A 18 -30.04 -2.47 -17.02
N LEU A 19 -28.77 -2.47 -17.44
CA LEU A 19 -28.27 -1.60 -18.49
C LEU A 19 -28.58 -2.20 -19.85
N ILE A 20 -29.60 -1.66 -20.54
CA ILE A 20 -29.81 -1.86 -21.96
C ILE A 20 -28.67 -1.15 -22.68
N ALA A 21 -27.71 -1.93 -23.22
CA ALA A 21 -26.59 -1.41 -23.98
C ALA A 21 -27.08 -0.90 -25.34
N GLN A 22 -27.31 0.40 -25.44
CA GLN A 22 -27.32 1.06 -26.75
C GLN A 22 -25.87 1.32 -27.14
N THR A 23 -25.39 0.61 -28.18
CA THR A 23 -24.11 0.87 -28.83
C THR A 23 -24.23 2.15 -29.68
N PRO A 24 -23.69 3.28 -29.30
CA PRO A 24 -23.55 4.40 -30.20
C PRO A 24 -22.43 4.07 -31.21
N LEU A 25 -22.72 4.20 -32.49
CA LEU A 25 -21.74 4.24 -33.57
C LEU A 25 -20.81 5.44 -33.31
N VAL A 26 -19.69 5.19 -32.62
CA VAL A 26 -18.64 6.19 -32.45
C VAL A 26 -17.80 6.20 -33.71
N ALA A 27 -17.87 7.30 -34.46
CA ALA A 27 -16.93 7.57 -35.56
C ALA A 27 -15.48 7.38 -35.07
N PRO A 28 -14.57 6.82 -35.88
CA PRO A 28 -13.20 6.57 -35.45
C PRO A 28 -12.52 7.89 -35.09
N GLN A 29 -12.25 8.07 -33.80
CA GLN A 29 -11.53 9.21 -33.27
C GLN A 29 -10.04 9.00 -33.52
N THR A 30 -9.57 9.35 -34.74
CA THR A 30 -8.26 9.03 -35.30
C THR A 30 -7.06 9.70 -34.57
N ASP A 31 -7.31 10.67 -33.66
CA ASP A 31 -6.25 11.44 -33.00
C ASP A 31 -6.09 11.15 -31.49
N SER A 32 -6.79 10.18 -30.91
CA SER A 32 -6.71 9.86 -29.49
C SER A 32 -5.76 8.69 -29.24
N LEU A 33 -4.65 8.96 -28.56
CA LEU A 33 -3.72 7.94 -28.11
C LEU A 33 -4.34 6.98 -27.08
N VAL A 34 -5.29 7.49 -26.28
CA VAL A 34 -6.10 6.69 -25.35
C VAL A 34 -6.98 5.72 -26.13
N ALA A 35 -7.62 6.14 -27.22
CA ALA A 35 -8.46 5.27 -28.02
C ALA A 35 -7.68 4.12 -28.69
N ALA A 36 -6.43 4.35 -29.07
CA ALA A 36 -5.54 3.34 -29.63
C ALA A 36 -5.24 2.19 -28.65
N VAL A 37 -5.36 2.45 -27.35
CA VAL A 37 -5.17 1.47 -26.27
C VAL A 37 -6.50 0.89 -25.83
N SER A 38 -7.48 1.75 -25.53
CA SER A 38 -8.75 1.34 -24.91
C SER A 38 -9.65 0.50 -25.83
N ASN A 39 -9.45 0.55 -27.15
CA ASN A 39 -10.22 -0.24 -28.12
C ASN A 39 -9.62 -1.62 -28.43
N SER A 40 -8.43 -1.93 -27.93
CA SER A 40 -7.66 -3.12 -28.31
C SER A 40 -7.45 -4.14 -27.19
N SER A 41 -7.97 -3.89 -25.98
CA SER A 41 -7.75 -4.75 -24.79
C SER A 41 -6.30 -5.21 -24.65
N PRO A 42 -5.34 -4.28 -24.61
CA PRO A 42 -3.92 -4.61 -24.68
C PRO A 42 -3.42 -5.22 -23.36
N TRP A 43 -2.27 -5.85 -23.44
CA TRP A 43 -1.39 -6.06 -22.31
C TRP A 43 -0.62 -4.78 -22.00
N GLU A 44 -0.32 -4.56 -20.72
CA GLU A 44 0.61 -3.52 -20.28
C GLU A 44 1.78 -4.12 -19.50
N TYR A 45 2.92 -3.46 -19.63
CA TYR A 45 4.16 -3.77 -18.91
C TYR A 45 4.80 -2.46 -18.50
N GLY A 46 5.10 -2.31 -17.24
CA GLY A 46 5.66 -1.05 -16.76
C GLY A 46 6.78 -1.23 -15.76
N ALA A 47 7.66 -0.25 -15.72
CA ALA A 47 8.62 -0.06 -14.64
C ALA A 47 8.22 1.17 -13.84
N LEU A 48 8.40 1.14 -12.52
CA LEU A 48 7.99 2.23 -11.64
C LEU A 48 8.92 2.39 -10.44
N VAL A 49 8.95 3.62 -9.95
CA VAL A 49 9.55 3.99 -8.67
C VAL A 49 8.43 4.55 -7.81
N GLN A 50 8.39 4.16 -6.55
CA GLN A 50 7.38 4.60 -5.60
C GLN A 50 8.05 5.05 -4.32
N GLY A 51 7.57 6.15 -3.76
CA GLY A 51 7.98 6.68 -2.46
C GLY A 51 6.77 7.06 -1.63
N GLY A 52 6.94 7.17 -0.33
CA GLY A 52 5.82 7.53 0.52
C GLY A 52 6.20 7.87 1.94
N VAL A 53 5.21 8.33 2.69
CA VAL A 53 5.32 8.66 4.11
C VAL A 53 4.20 7.97 4.89
N GLY A 54 4.49 7.59 6.11
CA GLY A 54 3.47 7.12 7.02
C GLY A 54 2.54 8.24 7.45
N LEU A 55 1.35 7.88 7.92
CA LEU A 55 0.35 8.82 8.43
C LEU A 55 0.09 8.57 9.91
N GLU A 56 -0.46 9.57 10.59
CA GLU A 56 -0.84 9.54 12.01
C GLU A 56 0.32 9.10 12.90
N GLU A 57 0.21 7.95 13.55
CA GLU A 57 1.23 7.40 14.46
C GLU A 57 2.52 6.98 13.74
N ARG A 58 2.54 7.04 12.40
CA ARG A 58 3.66 6.62 11.53
C ARG A 58 4.23 7.76 10.69
N THR A 59 3.98 9.02 11.06
CA THR A 59 4.47 10.21 10.33
C THR A 59 5.99 10.23 10.13
N ASP A 60 6.75 9.60 11.03
CA ASP A 60 8.21 9.49 10.93
C ASP A 60 8.69 8.31 10.06
N PHE A 61 7.75 7.56 9.47
CA PHE A 61 8.08 6.45 8.56
C PHE A 61 8.12 6.97 7.13
N SER A 62 9.12 6.55 6.38
CA SER A 62 9.18 6.80 4.95
C SER A 62 9.45 5.51 4.18
N PHE A 63 9.08 5.51 2.90
CA PHE A 63 9.12 4.33 2.04
C PHE A 63 9.80 4.66 0.73
N PHE A 64 10.54 3.69 0.19
CA PHE A 64 11.11 3.75 -1.14
C PHE A 64 11.06 2.37 -1.79
N MET A 65 10.58 2.33 -3.04
CA MET A 65 10.39 1.08 -3.77
C MET A 65 10.74 1.26 -5.24
N VAL A 66 11.30 0.20 -5.83
CA VAL A 66 11.55 0.10 -7.26
C VAL A 66 11.00 -1.23 -7.74
N GLY A 67 10.24 -1.19 -8.83
CA GLY A 67 9.59 -2.39 -9.32
C GLY A 67 8.96 -2.25 -10.69
N GLY A 68 8.01 -3.09 -10.96
CA GLY A 68 7.28 -3.10 -12.21
C GLY A 68 5.94 -3.79 -12.08
N HIS A 69 5.14 -3.66 -13.14
CA HIS A 69 3.84 -4.29 -13.22
C HIS A 69 3.61 -4.94 -14.58
N VAL A 70 2.70 -5.88 -14.58
CA VAL A 70 2.12 -6.50 -15.77
C VAL A 70 0.62 -6.46 -15.62
N GLY A 71 -0.08 -5.96 -16.62
CA GLY A 71 -1.53 -5.85 -16.59
C GLY A 71 -2.20 -6.21 -17.91
N LYS A 72 -3.51 -6.30 -17.86
CA LYS A 72 -4.39 -6.60 -18.99
C LYS A 72 -5.66 -5.79 -18.87
N VAL A 73 -6.00 -5.08 -19.94
CA VAL A 73 -7.33 -4.51 -20.09
C VAL A 73 -8.31 -5.65 -20.37
N LEU A 74 -9.26 -5.86 -19.46
CA LEU A 74 -10.15 -7.03 -19.47
C LEU A 74 -11.43 -6.79 -20.27
N THR A 75 -11.92 -5.55 -20.31
CA THR A 75 -13.20 -5.23 -20.93
C THR A 75 -13.04 -4.25 -22.09
N PRO A 76 -13.93 -4.30 -23.08
CA PRO A 76 -14.09 -3.19 -24.00
C PRO A 76 -14.52 -1.93 -23.22
N GLN A 77 -14.67 -0.82 -23.91
CA GLN A 77 -15.20 0.39 -23.30
C GLN A 77 -16.65 0.18 -22.83
N LEU A 78 -16.89 0.47 -21.56
CA LEU A 78 -18.20 0.41 -20.90
C LEU A 78 -18.62 1.80 -20.44
N GLY A 79 -19.92 1.97 -20.25
CA GLY A 79 -20.49 3.23 -19.75
C GLY A 79 -20.51 4.34 -20.80
N SER A 80 -20.88 5.54 -20.36
CA SER A 80 -21.03 6.72 -21.21
C SER A 80 -20.57 7.99 -20.49
N GLY A 81 -20.37 9.08 -21.25
CA GLY A 81 -19.96 10.35 -20.70
C GLY A 81 -18.65 10.27 -19.91
N ALA A 82 -18.61 10.91 -18.76
CA ALA A 82 -17.42 10.99 -17.90
C ALA A 82 -17.06 9.64 -17.27
N LEU A 83 -18.00 8.71 -17.13
CA LEU A 83 -17.79 7.37 -16.55
C LEU A 83 -17.39 6.34 -17.59
N ARG A 84 -17.30 6.70 -18.87
CA ARG A 84 -16.87 5.78 -19.93
C ARG A 84 -15.44 5.30 -19.63
N GLY A 85 -15.27 4.00 -19.55
CA GLY A 85 -14.01 3.41 -19.18
C GLY A 85 -13.89 1.93 -19.49
N ASN A 86 -12.83 1.32 -19.04
CA ASN A 86 -12.61 -0.12 -19.09
C ASN A 86 -12.02 -0.62 -17.79
N LEU A 87 -12.23 -1.91 -17.55
CA LEU A 87 -11.67 -2.61 -16.41
C LEU A 87 -10.32 -3.19 -16.80
N GLU A 88 -9.35 -3.02 -15.93
CA GLU A 88 -8.01 -3.57 -16.04
C GLU A 88 -7.67 -4.37 -14.79
N TYR A 89 -6.95 -5.45 -14.98
CA TYR A 89 -6.32 -6.22 -13.91
C TYR A 89 -4.82 -6.19 -14.09
N SER A 90 -4.09 -6.01 -13.00
CA SER A 90 -2.63 -6.03 -13.01
C SER A 90 -2.05 -6.71 -11.79
N VAL A 91 -0.80 -7.11 -11.93
CA VAL A 91 0.07 -7.60 -10.86
C VAL A 91 1.26 -6.67 -10.78
N GLU A 92 1.61 -6.26 -9.58
CA GLU A 92 2.75 -5.38 -9.32
C GLU A 92 3.76 -6.06 -8.41
N VAL A 93 5.04 -5.88 -8.69
CA VAL A 93 6.13 -6.47 -7.91
C VAL A 93 7.19 -5.40 -7.66
N PHE A 94 7.56 -5.25 -6.39
CA PHE A 94 8.70 -4.43 -5.95
C PHE A 94 9.80 -5.35 -5.42
N PRO A 95 10.78 -5.73 -6.22
CA PRO A 95 11.94 -6.51 -5.76
C PRO A 95 12.82 -5.71 -4.79
N LEU A 96 12.76 -4.39 -4.84
CA LEU A 96 13.31 -3.49 -3.84
C LEU A 96 12.19 -2.76 -3.14
N TRP A 97 11.94 -3.12 -1.89
CA TRP A 97 11.05 -2.43 -0.97
C TRP A 97 11.85 -2.03 0.26
N GLN A 98 11.77 -0.78 0.64
CA GLN A 98 12.44 -0.26 1.84
C GLN A 98 11.48 0.59 2.66
N SER A 99 11.57 0.45 3.97
CA SER A 99 10.95 1.35 4.94
C SER A 99 12.00 1.86 5.90
N TYR A 100 11.99 3.15 6.12
CA TYR A 100 12.86 3.83 7.08
C TYR A 100 12.01 4.27 8.25
N THR A 101 12.36 3.81 9.44
CA THR A 101 11.67 4.11 10.69
C THR A 101 12.62 4.74 11.68
N PRO A 102 12.14 5.52 12.65
CA PRO A 102 12.97 6.00 13.74
C PRO A 102 13.67 4.86 14.47
N LYS A 103 14.84 5.14 15.03
CA LYS A 103 15.61 4.21 15.86
C LYS A 103 15.39 4.55 17.33
N PHE A 104 15.12 3.53 18.14
CA PHE A 104 14.91 3.66 19.57
C PHE A 104 15.80 2.69 20.32
N GLN A 105 16.23 3.09 21.51
CA GLN A 105 16.81 2.17 22.49
C GLN A 105 15.68 1.52 23.27
N ARG A 106 15.76 0.23 23.45
CA ARG A 106 14.78 -0.55 24.18
C ARG A 106 15.44 -1.46 25.20
N ILE A 107 14.80 -1.59 26.36
CA ILE A 107 15.18 -2.52 27.42
C ILE A 107 14.02 -3.49 27.58
N SER A 108 14.28 -4.79 27.48
CA SER A 108 13.25 -5.81 27.76
C SER A 108 13.51 -6.38 29.15
N CYS A 109 12.51 -6.28 30.01
CA CYS A 109 12.57 -6.83 31.37
C CYS A 109 11.65 -8.07 31.44
N THR A 110 12.21 -9.21 31.78
CA THR A 110 11.48 -10.48 31.87
C THR A 110 11.77 -11.13 33.22
N GLY A 111 10.71 -11.54 33.91
CA GLY A 111 10.83 -12.27 35.15
C GLY A 111 11.21 -11.44 36.38
N VAL A 112 11.19 -12.10 37.48
CA VAL A 112 11.51 -11.58 38.80
C VAL A 112 12.53 -12.56 39.42
N ALA A 113 13.77 -12.14 39.53
CA ALA A 113 14.79 -12.96 40.21
C ALA A 113 14.75 -12.63 41.72
N PRO A 114 14.85 -13.63 42.59
CA PRO A 114 15.00 -13.37 44.00
C PRO A 114 16.36 -12.68 44.28
N VAL A 115 16.33 -11.58 45.00
CA VAL A 115 17.52 -10.76 45.31
C VAL A 115 18.54 -11.56 46.14
N SER A 116 18.09 -12.52 46.93
CA SER A 116 18.94 -13.41 47.72
C SER A 116 18.13 -14.62 48.22
N THR A 117 18.79 -15.76 48.33
CA THR A 117 18.21 -16.93 48.98
C THR A 117 17.89 -16.71 50.46
N ALA A 118 18.53 -15.72 51.09
CA ALA A 118 18.30 -15.35 52.51
C ALA A 118 17.10 -14.40 52.68
N ARG A 119 16.62 -13.76 51.57
CA ARG A 119 15.45 -12.86 51.58
C ARG A 119 14.57 -13.07 50.32
N PRO A 120 13.89 -14.22 50.24
CA PRO A 120 13.12 -14.58 49.04
C PRO A 120 11.90 -13.66 48.76
N ALA A 121 11.54 -12.80 49.71
CA ALA A 121 10.47 -11.82 49.53
C ALA A 121 10.86 -10.57 48.74
N LEU A 122 12.17 -10.36 48.52
CA LEU A 122 12.67 -9.27 47.65
C LEU A 122 13.01 -9.84 46.29
N SER A 123 12.30 -9.36 45.29
CA SER A 123 12.47 -9.76 43.90
C SER A 123 12.92 -8.57 43.07
N GLU A 124 13.92 -8.78 42.26
CA GLU A 124 14.45 -7.76 41.33
C GLU A 124 14.06 -8.15 39.90
N GLN A 125 13.62 -7.16 39.14
CA GLN A 125 13.29 -7.36 37.75
C GLN A 125 14.57 -7.55 36.94
N VAL A 126 14.67 -8.65 36.21
CA VAL A 126 15.82 -8.91 35.34
C VAL A 126 15.58 -8.27 33.98
N CYS A 127 16.41 -7.29 33.64
CA CYS A 127 16.31 -6.57 32.37
C CYS A 127 17.50 -6.88 31.47
N SER A 128 17.26 -6.88 30.16
CA SER A 128 18.33 -7.00 29.14
C SER A 128 19.19 -5.73 29.11
N ALA A 129 20.38 -5.82 28.51
CA ALA A 129 21.08 -4.64 28.06
C ALA A 129 20.21 -3.87 27.03
N PRO A 130 20.36 -2.54 26.94
CA PRO A 130 19.68 -1.75 25.90
C PRO A 130 20.02 -2.27 24.50
N TYR A 131 19.01 -2.40 23.66
CA TYR A 131 19.17 -2.78 22.25
C TYR A 131 18.39 -1.81 21.35
N THR A 132 18.88 -1.63 20.11
CA THR A 132 18.26 -0.72 19.15
C THR A 132 17.18 -1.44 18.37
N VAL A 133 16.01 -0.82 18.25
CA VAL A 133 14.91 -1.24 17.37
C VAL A 133 14.59 -0.16 16.35
N GLY A 134 13.97 -0.52 15.24
CA GLY A 134 13.71 0.40 14.13
C GLY A 134 14.91 0.54 13.18
N GLY A 135 14.87 1.56 12.34
CA GLY A 135 15.87 1.81 11.31
C GLY A 135 15.39 1.41 9.92
N THR A 136 16.27 0.83 9.10
CA THR A 136 15.95 0.47 7.71
C THR A 136 15.49 -0.98 7.64
N TYR A 137 14.31 -1.19 7.08
CA TYR A 137 13.78 -2.49 6.70
C TYR A 137 13.90 -2.65 5.19
N THR A 138 14.38 -3.79 4.75
CA THR A 138 14.45 -4.14 3.33
C THR A 138 13.60 -5.37 3.07
N GLY A 139 12.88 -5.35 1.97
CA GLY A 139 11.95 -6.41 1.65
C GLY A 139 11.62 -6.53 0.17
N VAL A 140 10.67 -7.40 -0.11
CA VAL A 140 10.06 -7.62 -1.42
C VAL A 140 8.54 -7.51 -1.25
N SER A 141 7.88 -6.76 -2.12
CA SER A 141 6.42 -6.65 -2.12
C SER A 141 5.85 -7.20 -3.42
N VAL A 142 4.75 -7.92 -3.30
CA VAL A 142 3.96 -8.42 -4.43
C VAL A 142 2.51 -8.05 -4.21
N THR A 143 1.90 -7.41 -5.19
CA THR A 143 0.48 -7.07 -5.24
C THR A 143 -0.18 -7.93 -6.34
N PRO A 144 -0.62 -9.15 -6.01
CA PRO A 144 -1.16 -10.09 -7.00
C PRO A 144 -2.56 -9.70 -7.47
N ILE A 145 -3.27 -8.88 -6.72
CA ILE A 145 -4.63 -8.45 -7.03
C ILE A 145 -4.65 -6.93 -7.10
N GLN A 146 -4.76 -6.40 -8.31
CA GLN A 146 -4.94 -4.98 -8.56
C GLN A 146 -5.98 -4.82 -9.65
N VAL A 147 -7.08 -4.16 -9.31
CA VAL A 147 -8.20 -3.89 -10.21
C VAL A 147 -8.30 -2.40 -10.39
N ARG A 148 -8.34 -1.97 -11.64
CA ARG A 148 -8.31 -0.57 -12.04
C ARG A 148 -9.47 -0.27 -12.98
N TRP A 149 -10.14 0.86 -12.76
CA TRP A 149 -11.08 1.44 -13.72
C TRP A 149 -10.42 2.62 -14.42
N ASN A 150 -10.17 2.48 -15.72
CA ASN A 150 -9.57 3.52 -16.55
C ASN A 150 -10.65 4.35 -17.21
N PHE A 151 -10.61 5.67 -17.04
CA PHE A 151 -11.54 6.61 -17.70
C PHE A 151 -10.98 6.98 -19.07
N THR A 152 -11.66 6.55 -20.13
CA THR A 152 -11.11 6.54 -21.51
C THR A 152 -11.58 7.68 -22.41
N HIS A 153 -12.17 8.74 -21.86
CA HIS A 153 -12.70 9.88 -22.63
C HIS A 153 -11.65 10.90 -23.07
N GLY A 154 -10.42 10.85 -22.54
CA GLY A 154 -9.33 11.76 -22.88
C GLY A 154 -8.66 11.46 -24.21
N LYS A 155 -7.85 12.40 -24.71
CA LYS A 155 -7.01 12.19 -25.90
C LYS A 155 -5.65 11.58 -25.58
N ARG A 156 -4.99 12.08 -24.53
CA ARG A 156 -3.68 11.65 -24.06
C ARG A 156 -3.65 11.30 -22.57
N PHE A 157 -4.61 11.81 -21.83
CA PHE A 157 -4.71 11.66 -20.39
C PHE A 157 -5.82 10.65 -20.08
N MET A 158 -5.47 9.56 -19.41
CA MET A 158 -6.38 8.49 -19.00
C MET A 158 -6.31 8.33 -17.50
N PRO A 159 -7.13 9.05 -16.74
CA PRO A 159 -7.20 8.89 -15.29
C PRO A 159 -7.78 7.53 -14.92
N TRP A 160 -7.49 7.07 -13.72
CA TRP A 160 -8.01 5.83 -13.19
C TRP A 160 -8.17 5.86 -11.67
N ILE A 161 -8.99 4.94 -11.19
CA ILE A 161 -9.12 4.60 -9.77
C ILE A 161 -8.77 3.12 -9.61
N GLN A 162 -8.19 2.74 -8.45
CA GLN A 162 -7.83 1.35 -8.19
C GLN A 162 -8.11 0.91 -6.77
N ALA A 163 -8.31 -0.41 -6.64
CA ALA A 163 -8.23 -1.14 -5.39
C ALA A 163 -7.29 -2.32 -5.58
N ALA A 164 -6.48 -2.59 -4.57
CA ALA A 164 -5.50 -3.67 -4.67
C ALA A 164 -5.23 -4.32 -3.32
N GLY A 165 -4.72 -5.54 -3.37
CA GLY A 165 -4.30 -6.31 -2.21
C GLY A 165 -3.00 -7.04 -2.49
N GLY A 166 -2.04 -6.89 -1.59
CA GLY A 166 -0.72 -7.46 -1.72
C GLY A 166 -0.15 -7.96 -0.40
N VAL A 167 1.09 -8.41 -0.49
CA VAL A 167 1.89 -8.84 0.64
C VAL A 167 3.29 -8.25 0.50
N VAL A 168 3.90 -7.96 1.62
CA VAL A 168 5.31 -7.60 1.72
C VAL A 168 6.02 -8.53 2.69
N TRP A 169 7.16 -9.03 2.27
CA TRP A 169 8.11 -9.70 3.14
C TRP A 169 9.25 -8.75 3.49
N THR A 170 9.65 -8.73 4.76
CA THR A 170 10.74 -7.88 5.26
C THR A 170 11.81 -8.71 5.95
N ASN A 171 13.04 -8.23 5.92
CA ASN A 171 14.21 -8.90 6.51
C ASN A 171 14.14 -9.04 8.04
N HIS A 172 13.29 -8.25 8.71
CA HIS A 172 13.02 -8.30 10.15
C HIS A 172 11.52 -8.13 10.38
N LYS A 173 11.02 -8.50 11.56
CA LYS A 173 9.63 -8.26 11.97
C LYS A 173 9.27 -6.77 11.86
N TYR A 174 8.21 -6.44 11.14
CA TYR A 174 7.82 -5.07 10.79
C TYR A 174 6.38 -4.75 11.22
N PRO A 175 6.14 -3.61 11.85
CA PRO A 175 7.14 -2.75 12.50
C PRO A 175 7.70 -3.42 13.76
N ALA A 176 8.92 -3.07 14.16
CA ALA A 176 9.57 -3.68 15.32
C ALA A 176 8.98 -3.25 16.67
N VAL A 177 8.18 -2.23 16.68
CA VAL A 177 7.60 -1.64 17.90
C VAL A 177 6.11 -1.42 17.70
N GLY A 178 5.36 -1.70 18.76
CA GLY A 178 3.97 -1.33 18.89
C GLY A 178 3.77 0.19 18.95
N ASN A 179 2.75 0.62 19.63
CA ASN A 179 2.53 2.04 19.89
C ASN A 179 3.78 2.60 20.59
N LEU A 180 4.41 3.55 19.90
CA LEU A 180 5.46 4.36 20.49
C LEU A 180 4.76 5.40 21.35
N ASP A 181 5.03 5.36 22.64
CA ASP A 181 4.74 6.50 23.51
C ASP A 181 5.95 7.44 23.47
N PRO A 182 5.87 8.57 22.76
CA PRO A 182 7.00 9.50 22.68
C PRO A 182 7.31 10.14 24.04
N THR A 183 6.43 9.97 25.04
CA THR A 183 6.62 10.48 26.40
C THR A 183 7.29 9.45 27.33
N ASP A 184 7.39 8.19 26.91
CA ASP A 184 8.10 7.16 27.68
C ASP A 184 9.49 6.86 27.07
N PRO A 185 10.55 7.49 27.60
CA PRO A 185 11.91 7.29 27.08
C PRO A 185 12.46 5.88 27.37
N THR A 186 11.85 5.15 28.29
CA THR A 186 12.34 3.83 28.69
C THR A 186 11.78 2.71 27.84
N GLN A 187 10.60 2.90 27.24
CA GLN A 187 9.93 1.91 26.37
C GLN A 187 10.06 0.49 26.93
N THR A 188 9.76 0.32 28.21
CA THR A 188 9.85 -0.97 28.88
C THR A 188 8.70 -1.87 28.43
N GLY A 189 9.03 -3.09 28.04
CA GLY A 189 8.06 -4.08 27.64
C GLY A 189 8.57 -4.97 26.51
N PRO A 190 7.92 -6.11 26.22
CA PRO A 190 8.31 -6.96 25.11
C PRO A 190 8.21 -6.18 23.80
N ALA A 191 9.14 -6.45 22.86
CA ALA A 191 8.97 -6.00 21.50
C ALA A 191 7.64 -6.52 20.95
N ALA A 192 6.94 -5.73 20.14
CA ALA A 192 5.75 -6.22 19.48
C ALA A 192 6.12 -7.46 18.66
N ASP A 193 5.41 -8.56 18.86
CA ASP A 193 5.62 -9.79 18.09
C ASP A 193 4.92 -9.67 16.73
N THR A 194 5.39 -8.72 15.91
CA THR A 194 4.90 -8.52 14.55
C THR A 194 5.47 -9.59 13.61
N SER A 195 5.10 -9.54 12.35
CA SER A 195 5.50 -10.53 11.35
C SER A 195 6.52 -9.97 10.36
N VAL A 196 7.34 -10.85 9.79
CA VAL A 196 8.12 -10.54 8.58
C VAL A 196 7.23 -10.53 7.33
N TRP A 197 6.03 -11.12 7.41
CA TRP A 197 5.01 -11.09 6.37
C TRP A 197 3.89 -10.15 6.77
N ASN A 198 3.61 -9.19 5.93
CA ASN A 198 2.53 -8.23 6.14
C ASN A 198 1.66 -8.13 4.89
N PHE A 199 0.35 -7.97 5.09
CA PHE A 199 -0.61 -7.68 4.04
C PHE A 199 -0.60 -6.18 3.72
N THR A 200 -0.81 -5.86 2.43
CA THR A 200 -0.79 -4.48 1.93
C THR A 200 -2.06 -4.15 1.13
N PRO A 201 -3.27 -4.18 1.76
CA PRO A 201 -4.45 -3.65 1.10
C PRO A 201 -4.26 -2.17 0.81
N GLN A 202 -4.67 -1.75 -0.39
CA GLN A 202 -4.47 -0.39 -0.83
C GLN A 202 -5.58 0.08 -1.78
N GLY A 203 -5.79 1.37 -1.81
CA GLY A 203 -6.66 2.05 -2.76
C GLY A 203 -6.01 3.34 -3.23
N GLY A 204 -6.28 3.73 -4.46
CA GLY A 204 -5.64 4.90 -5.01
C GLY A 204 -6.26 5.42 -6.29
N ILE A 205 -5.69 6.52 -6.73
CA ILE A 205 -6.01 7.21 -7.97
C ILE A 205 -4.73 7.47 -8.75
N GLY A 206 -4.84 7.62 -10.04
CA GLY A 206 -3.72 7.98 -10.87
C GLY A 206 -4.12 8.29 -12.31
N ALA A 207 -3.12 8.34 -13.17
CA ALA A 207 -3.32 8.59 -14.58
C ALA A 207 -2.18 8.03 -15.42
N HIS A 208 -2.53 7.59 -16.63
CA HIS A 208 -1.61 7.36 -17.73
C HIS A 208 -1.59 8.61 -18.61
N TYR A 209 -0.41 9.17 -18.84
CA TYR A 209 -0.19 10.24 -19.80
C TYR A 209 0.55 9.69 -21.02
N PHE A 210 -0.16 9.53 -22.13
CA PHE A 210 0.38 8.94 -23.36
C PHE A 210 1.31 9.90 -24.07
N LEU A 211 2.59 9.55 -24.15
CA LEU A 211 3.63 10.30 -24.87
C LEU A 211 3.58 9.98 -26.38
N LYS A 212 3.36 8.71 -26.70
CA LYS A 212 3.28 8.15 -28.05
C LYS A 212 2.19 7.06 -28.08
N PRO A 213 1.76 6.58 -29.25
CA PRO A 213 0.92 5.40 -29.32
C PRO A 213 1.53 4.25 -28.50
N ARG A 214 0.72 3.69 -27.60
CA ARG A 214 1.09 2.55 -26.76
C ARG A 214 2.31 2.78 -25.84
N ARG A 215 2.55 4.03 -25.41
CA ARG A 215 3.59 4.42 -24.43
C ARG A 215 3.05 5.51 -23.51
N SER A 216 3.06 5.27 -22.21
CA SER A 216 2.62 6.25 -21.22
C SER A 216 3.66 6.48 -20.12
N MET A 217 3.64 7.68 -19.57
CA MET A 217 4.11 7.95 -18.21
C MET A 217 2.93 7.76 -17.27
N ASP A 218 3.20 7.17 -16.13
CA ASP A 218 2.17 6.84 -15.16
C ASP A 218 2.44 7.54 -13.84
N PHE A 219 1.38 8.01 -13.21
CA PHE A 219 1.43 8.69 -11.93
C PHE A 219 0.34 8.14 -11.03
N SER A 220 0.66 7.89 -9.77
CA SER A 220 -0.34 7.45 -8.80
C SER A 220 -0.15 8.06 -7.42
N ILE A 221 -1.24 8.07 -6.67
CA ILE A 221 -1.27 8.30 -5.23
C ILE A 221 -2.11 7.19 -4.62
N ASN A 222 -1.53 6.44 -3.67
CA ASN A 222 -2.17 5.30 -3.03
C ASN A 222 -2.13 5.47 -1.52
N ALA A 223 -3.25 5.17 -0.87
CA ALA A 223 -3.28 4.90 0.56
C ALA A 223 -3.04 3.40 0.76
N VAL A 224 -1.97 3.05 1.45
CA VAL A 224 -1.53 1.67 1.69
C VAL A 224 -1.58 1.39 3.17
N HIS A 225 -2.31 0.34 3.56
CA HIS A 225 -2.32 -0.16 4.92
C HIS A 225 -1.40 -1.38 5.03
N ILE A 226 -0.46 -1.37 5.97
CA ILE A 226 0.45 -2.48 6.21
C ILE A 226 0.04 -3.19 7.50
N SER A 227 -0.27 -4.47 7.42
CA SER A 227 -0.83 -5.24 8.53
C SER A 227 -0.31 -6.66 8.55
N SER A 228 0.14 -7.12 9.71
CA SER A 228 0.46 -8.54 9.95
C SER A 228 -0.79 -9.42 10.08
N ALA A 229 -1.98 -8.85 10.17
CA ALA A 229 -3.24 -9.54 10.46
C ALA A 229 -3.09 -10.47 11.68
N SER A 230 -3.28 -11.79 11.50
CA SER A 230 -3.13 -12.80 12.54
C SER A 230 -1.80 -13.54 12.51
N LEU A 231 -0.81 -13.06 11.74
CA LEU A 231 0.51 -13.71 11.62
C LEU A 231 1.48 -13.32 12.74
N GLY A 232 1.05 -12.50 13.69
CA GLY A 232 1.81 -12.05 14.84
C GLY A 232 0.89 -11.40 15.86
N ASP A 233 1.44 -10.70 16.83
CA ASP A 233 0.67 -9.89 17.76
C ASP A 233 -0.17 -8.85 17.01
N LYS A 234 -1.27 -8.44 17.66
CA LYS A 234 -2.17 -7.43 17.11
C LYS A 234 -1.38 -6.23 16.60
N ASN A 235 -1.69 -5.81 15.38
CA ASN A 235 -1.16 -4.60 14.80
C ASN A 235 -1.29 -3.43 15.78
N PRO A 236 -0.18 -2.87 16.22
CA PRO A 236 -0.25 -1.73 17.12
C PRO A 236 -0.57 -0.47 16.31
N GLY A 237 -1.78 0.03 16.47
CA GLY A 237 -2.24 1.27 15.86
C GLY A 237 -2.55 1.19 14.36
N VAL A 238 -2.88 2.34 13.79
CA VAL A 238 -3.18 2.50 12.37
C VAL A 238 -1.88 2.62 11.59
N ASN A 239 -1.57 1.64 10.76
CA ASN A 239 -0.36 1.61 9.94
C ASN A 239 -0.70 1.91 8.48
N VAL A 240 -1.08 3.16 8.22
CA VAL A 240 -1.39 3.66 6.88
C VAL A 240 -0.27 4.57 6.39
N SER A 241 0.04 4.48 5.12
CA SER A 241 0.98 5.34 4.42
C SER A 241 0.34 5.93 3.17
N LEU A 242 0.74 7.16 2.82
CA LEU A 242 0.46 7.76 1.53
C LEU A 242 1.67 7.56 0.64
N GLN A 243 1.48 6.88 -0.49
CA GLN A 243 2.55 6.52 -1.39
C GLN A 243 2.27 7.07 -2.79
N MET A 244 3.29 7.65 -3.42
CA MET A 244 3.24 8.20 -4.77
C MET A 244 4.15 7.41 -5.68
N SER A 245 3.71 7.12 -6.90
CA SER A 245 4.55 6.47 -7.89
C SER A 245 4.66 7.27 -9.18
N VAL A 246 5.79 7.06 -9.85
CA VAL A 246 6.04 7.47 -11.23
C VAL A 246 6.54 6.26 -11.99
N GLY A 247 5.96 6.00 -13.16
CA GLY A 247 6.29 4.86 -13.97
C GLY A 247 6.30 5.15 -15.47
N TYR A 248 6.71 4.15 -16.23
CA TYR A 248 6.65 4.14 -17.68
C TYR A 248 6.10 2.81 -18.16
N THR A 249 5.04 2.87 -18.99
CA THR A 249 4.31 1.68 -19.44
C THR A 249 4.32 1.54 -20.95
N TRP A 250 4.51 0.28 -21.37
CA TRP A 250 4.39 -0.23 -22.73
C TRP A 250 3.07 -1.00 -22.87
N TRP A 251 2.28 -0.67 -23.88
CA TRP A 251 1.00 -1.28 -24.19
C TRP A 251 1.10 -2.14 -25.45
N LYS A 252 0.75 -3.41 -25.38
CA LYS A 252 0.85 -4.38 -26.48
C LYS A 252 -0.49 -5.03 -26.81
#